data_0966117dd3f1e3e5adb01bde41f287e8
#
_entry.id   0966117dd3f1e3e5adb01bde41f287e8
#
_cell.length_a   1.000
_cell.length_b   1.000
_cell.length_c   1.000
_cell.angle_alpha   90.00
_cell.angle_beta   90.00
_cell.angle_gamma   90.00
#
_symmetry.space_group_name_H-M   'P 1'
#
loop_
_entity.id
_entity.type
_entity.pdbx_description
1 polymer ?
#
loop_
_entity_poly.entity_id
_entity_poly.type
_entity_poly.pdbx_seq_one_letter_code
_entity_poly.pdbx_strand_id
1 'polypeptide(L)'
;MAKVLMPLAQGFEEIEALTVVDILRRADIGVVLAGLLPGPVISARNVSIIPDTTIDAVNAGDFDMIILPGGQPGTNNLNADPRIHALLNEFAAKEKLIGAICAATIVLAATGLLRGTKVTCYPSYRDQLQGGIYEDTPVVCDGTIITSQGPGTAINFGLVIATRLAGRHTADEISKAMLVHDAQPDIWDPRLFNSIIQALLGALELKDSYTQGQSRRVAEYCLSVGSKLNLSTIEMRDLYLGAMLHDIGKFNTADDVLNKPDRLNLREETLTREHTLKGTLFVVGINDLGHVAPTILHHHEHWDGSGYPARLKGEQIPLHARIVAIADAFDAMISNRSYREGLDKETALRELIKKKGTQFDPFIVDVFIECLSDSPFEMKDFSYYF
;
A
#
# COMPACT_ATOMS: atom_id res chain seq x y z
N MET A 1 10.33 -30.27 -9.30
CA MET A 1 9.07 -29.60 -9.69
C MET A 1 8.20 -29.56 -8.45
N ALA A 2 7.76 -28.39 -8.03
CA ALA A 2 6.92 -28.24 -6.85
C ALA A 2 5.57 -28.92 -7.04
N LYS A 3 5.00 -29.47 -5.96
CA LYS A 3 3.75 -30.22 -6.00
C LYS A 3 2.79 -29.75 -4.89
N VAL A 4 1.56 -29.46 -5.26
CA VAL A 4 0.53 -28.90 -4.39
C VAL A 4 -0.62 -29.89 -4.23
N LEU A 5 -1.08 -30.09 -3.01
CA LEU A 5 -2.30 -30.82 -2.68
C LEU A 5 -3.46 -29.85 -2.52
N MET A 6 -4.58 -30.14 -3.17
CA MET A 6 -5.83 -29.41 -2.96
C MET A 6 -6.97 -30.39 -2.64
N PRO A 7 -7.32 -30.55 -1.36
CA PRO A 7 -8.50 -31.34 -0.96
C PRO A 7 -9.78 -30.66 -1.45
N LEU A 8 -10.67 -31.46 -2.02
CA LEU A 8 -12.00 -31.02 -2.46
C LEU A 8 -13.11 -31.72 -1.69
N ALA A 9 -14.03 -30.94 -1.16
CA ALA A 9 -15.25 -31.42 -0.51
C ALA A 9 -16.49 -30.95 -1.27
N GLN A 10 -17.61 -31.70 -1.14
CA GLN A 10 -18.90 -31.31 -1.72
C GLN A 10 -19.26 -29.87 -1.30
N GLY A 11 -19.57 -29.00 -2.26
CA GLY A 11 -19.88 -27.59 -2.03
C GLY A 11 -18.67 -26.67 -1.94
N PHE A 12 -17.51 -27.07 -2.47
CA PHE A 12 -16.36 -26.16 -2.66
C PHE A 12 -16.70 -25.03 -3.63
N GLU A 13 -15.98 -23.89 -3.53
CA GLU A 13 -16.15 -22.78 -4.48
C GLU A 13 -15.26 -22.99 -5.70
N GLU A 14 -15.89 -23.15 -6.86
CA GLU A 14 -15.21 -23.49 -8.11
C GLU A 14 -14.21 -22.43 -8.59
N ILE A 15 -14.55 -21.12 -8.44
CA ILE A 15 -13.62 -20.05 -8.85
C ILE A 15 -12.36 -20.09 -7.99
N GLU A 16 -12.50 -20.33 -6.69
CA GLU A 16 -11.35 -20.37 -5.78
C GLU A 16 -10.45 -21.59 -6.03
N ALA A 17 -11.04 -22.73 -6.33
CA ALA A 17 -10.28 -23.93 -6.62
C ALA A 17 -9.66 -23.91 -8.01
N LEU A 18 -10.48 -23.74 -9.07
CA LEU A 18 -10.02 -23.96 -10.45
C LEU A 18 -9.12 -22.82 -10.95
N THR A 19 -9.35 -21.58 -10.51
CA THR A 19 -8.45 -20.46 -10.85
C THR A 19 -7.04 -20.73 -10.32
N VAL A 20 -6.93 -21.15 -9.05
CA VAL A 20 -5.63 -21.47 -8.45
C VAL A 20 -4.98 -22.65 -9.15
N VAL A 21 -5.74 -23.72 -9.49
CA VAL A 21 -5.23 -24.88 -10.23
C VAL A 21 -4.68 -24.47 -11.60
N ASP A 22 -5.41 -23.64 -12.36
CA ASP A 22 -4.99 -23.17 -13.68
C ASP A 22 -3.68 -22.37 -13.59
N ILE A 23 -3.60 -21.41 -12.68
CA ILE A 23 -2.41 -20.58 -12.48
C ILE A 23 -1.19 -21.45 -12.12
N LEU A 24 -1.33 -22.36 -11.18
CA LEU A 24 -0.23 -23.18 -10.72
C LEU A 24 0.24 -24.16 -11.81
N ARG A 25 -0.68 -24.75 -12.57
CA ARG A 25 -0.34 -25.62 -13.70
C ARG A 25 0.36 -24.86 -14.83
N ARG A 26 0.02 -23.59 -15.08
CA ARG A 26 0.76 -22.70 -16.00
C ARG A 26 2.18 -22.40 -15.51
N ALA A 27 2.42 -22.46 -14.19
CA ALA A 27 3.72 -22.29 -13.56
C ALA A 27 4.56 -23.58 -13.54
N ASP A 28 4.14 -24.62 -14.25
CA ASP A 28 4.74 -25.97 -14.21
C ASP A 28 4.76 -26.55 -12.76
N ILE A 29 3.81 -26.17 -11.92
CA ILE A 29 3.60 -26.72 -10.59
C ILE A 29 2.56 -27.83 -10.68
N GLY A 30 2.92 -29.02 -10.20
CA GLY A 30 2.00 -30.15 -10.14
C GLY A 30 0.89 -29.89 -9.10
N VAL A 31 -0.38 -29.93 -9.52
CA VAL A 31 -1.51 -29.82 -8.58
C VAL A 31 -2.31 -31.11 -8.63
N VAL A 32 -2.50 -31.71 -7.44
CA VAL A 32 -3.30 -32.91 -7.22
C VAL A 32 -4.58 -32.54 -6.49
N LEU A 33 -5.70 -32.78 -7.14
CA LEU A 33 -7.03 -32.65 -6.55
C LEU A 33 -7.39 -33.94 -5.82
N ALA A 34 -7.67 -33.89 -4.52
CA ALA A 34 -8.03 -35.07 -3.73
C ALA A 34 -9.44 -34.93 -3.14
N GLY A 35 -10.37 -35.77 -3.60
CA GLY A 35 -11.71 -35.82 -3.03
C GLY A 35 -11.73 -36.40 -1.63
N LEU A 36 -12.59 -35.95 -0.73
CA LEU A 36 -12.80 -36.58 0.59
C LEU A 36 -13.35 -38.00 0.46
N LEU A 37 -14.13 -38.24 -0.60
CA LEU A 37 -14.72 -39.53 -0.94
C LEU A 37 -14.45 -39.85 -2.41
N PRO A 38 -14.52 -41.14 -2.81
CA PRO A 38 -14.43 -41.52 -4.23
C PRO A 38 -15.59 -40.93 -5.06
N GLY A 39 -15.29 -40.58 -6.32
CA GLY A 39 -16.26 -40.10 -7.28
C GLY A 39 -16.23 -38.59 -7.49
N PRO A 40 -17.19 -38.05 -8.27
CA PRO A 40 -17.25 -36.65 -8.57
C PRO A 40 -17.54 -35.77 -7.33
N VAL A 41 -16.86 -34.62 -7.24
CA VAL A 41 -17.14 -33.59 -6.23
C VAL A 41 -17.90 -32.46 -6.90
N ILE A 42 -19.08 -32.12 -6.36
CA ILE A 42 -19.94 -31.09 -6.88
C ILE A 42 -19.66 -29.79 -6.12
N SER A 43 -19.42 -28.71 -6.85
CA SER A 43 -19.13 -27.38 -6.30
C SER A 43 -20.37 -26.69 -5.75
N ALA A 44 -20.20 -25.54 -5.15
CA ALA A 44 -21.31 -24.71 -4.62
C ALA A 44 -22.27 -24.19 -5.71
N ARG A 45 -21.85 -24.17 -6.98
CA ARG A 45 -22.66 -23.75 -8.14
C ARG A 45 -22.91 -24.89 -9.13
N ASN A 46 -22.93 -26.15 -8.64
CA ASN A 46 -23.26 -27.36 -9.40
C ASN A 46 -22.29 -27.72 -10.54
N VAL A 47 -21.04 -27.27 -10.46
CA VAL A 47 -19.97 -27.74 -11.35
C VAL A 47 -19.43 -29.07 -10.81
N SER A 48 -19.43 -30.11 -11.64
CA SER A 48 -18.93 -31.44 -11.24
C SER A 48 -17.48 -31.60 -11.65
N ILE A 49 -16.61 -31.91 -10.68
CA ILE A 49 -15.18 -32.15 -10.88
C ILE A 49 -14.86 -33.60 -10.51
N ILE A 50 -14.08 -34.27 -11.35
CA ILE A 50 -13.51 -35.59 -11.04
C ILE A 50 -12.13 -35.34 -10.42
N PRO A 51 -11.91 -35.60 -9.13
CA PRO A 51 -10.59 -35.47 -8.50
C PRO A 51 -9.60 -36.45 -9.08
N ASP A 52 -8.29 -36.12 -9.00
CA ASP A 52 -7.21 -36.99 -9.44
C ASP A 52 -7.08 -38.24 -8.54
N THR A 53 -7.46 -38.11 -7.24
CA THR A 53 -7.36 -39.17 -6.24
C THR A 53 -8.33 -38.90 -5.07
N THR A 54 -8.28 -39.74 -4.04
CA THR A 54 -8.94 -39.52 -2.76
C THR A 54 -7.94 -39.15 -1.67
N ILE A 55 -8.43 -38.49 -0.60
CA ILE A 55 -7.61 -38.05 0.50
C ILE A 55 -6.91 -39.22 1.23
N ASP A 56 -7.49 -40.42 1.19
CA ASP A 56 -6.91 -41.62 1.80
C ASP A 56 -5.65 -42.14 1.06
N ALA A 57 -5.48 -41.79 -0.20
CA ALA A 57 -4.33 -42.18 -0.99
C ALA A 57 -3.21 -41.11 -0.98
N VAL A 58 -3.36 -40.04 -0.20
CA VAL A 58 -2.42 -38.92 -0.13
C VAL A 58 -1.36 -39.18 0.95
N ASN A 59 -0.10 -38.93 0.60
CA ASN A 59 1.00 -38.84 1.56
C ASN A 59 1.51 -37.39 1.60
N ALA A 60 1.43 -36.70 2.74
CA ALA A 60 1.89 -35.33 2.90
C ALA A 60 3.37 -35.12 2.53
N GLY A 61 4.19 -36.18 2.60
CA GLY A 61 5.59 -36.17 2.19
C GLY A 61 5.81 -35.79 0.71
N ASP A 62 4.84 -36.13 -0.15
CA ASP A 62 4.94 -35.98 -1.60
C ASP A 62 4.60 -34.56 -2.11
N PHE A 63 4.24 -33.63 -1.22
CA PHE A 63 3.79 -32.29 -1.56
C PHE A 63 4.60 -31.21 -0.82
N ASP A 64 4.73 -30.07 -1.47
CA ASP A 64 5.40 -28.87 -0.92
C ASP A 64 4.39 -27.91 -0.26
N MET A 65 3.12 -27.99 -0.66
CA MET A 65 2.05 -27.13 -0.18
C MET A 65 0.70 -27.86 -0.15
N ILE A 66 -0.16 -27.48 0.82
CA ILE A 66 -1.59 -27.81 0.84
C ILE A 66 -2.41 -26.53 0.70
N ILE A 67 -3.46 -26.54 -0.13
CA ILE A 67 -4.38 -25.39 -0.34
C ILE A 67 -5.81 -25.82 -0.08
N LEU A 68 -6.52 -25.10 0.78
CA LEU A 68 -7.93 -25.31 1.06
C LEU A 68 -8.79 -24.27 0.32
N PRO A 69 -9.61 -24.65 -0.67
CA PRO A 69 -10.61 -23.78 -1.26
C PRO A 69 -11.78 -23.58 -0.28
N GLY A 70 -12.43 -22.42 -0.37
CA GLY A 70 -13.62 -22.13 0.40
C GLY A 70 -14.90 -22.71 -0.22
N GLY A 71 -16.00 -21.97 -0.04
CA GLY A 71 -17.33 -22.41 -0.41
C GLY A 71 -18.07 -23.10 0.72
N GLN A 72 -19.40 -22.98 0.69
CA GLN A 72 -20.27 -23.69 1.66
C GLN A 72 -21.20 -24.65 0.90
N PRO A 73 -21.40 -25.86 1.40
CA PRO A 73 -20.89 -26.44 2.65
C PRO A 73 -19.47 -27.03 2.58
N GLY A 74 -18.70 -26.80 1.49
CA GLY A 74 -17.39 -27.38 1.27
C GLY A 74 -16.42 -27.16 2.44
N THR A 75 -16.31 -25.92 2.92
CA THR A 75 -15.47 -25.57 4.08
C THR A 75 -15.88 -26.34 5.33
N ASN A 76 -17.18 -26.45 5.62
CA ASN A 76 -17.67 -27.22 6.78
C ASN A 76 -17.32 -28.70 6.65
N ASN A 77 -17.42 -29.26 5.45
CA ASN A 77 -17.07 -30.66 5.18
C ASN A 77 -15.55 -30.90 5.36
N LEU A 78 -14.70 -29.96 4.89
CA LEU A 78 -13.25 -30.01 5.12
C LEU A 78 -12.94 -29.91 6.61
N ASN A 79 -13.61 -29.01 7.33
CA ASN A 79 -13.38 -28.80 8.77
C ASN A 79 -13.86 -29.97 9.63
N ALA A 80 -14.87 -30.70 9.19
CA ALA A 80 -15.38 -31.86 9.90
C ALA A 80 -14.55 -33.13 9.68
N ASP A 81 -13.64 -33.14 8.69
CA ASP A 81 -12.86 -34.34 8.35
C ASP A 81 -11.53 -34.36 9.11
N PRO A 82 -11.33 -35.34 10.05
CA PRO A 82 -10.10 -35.42 10.85
C PRO A 82 -8.85 -35.66 10.02
N ARG A 83 -8.94 -36.20 8.80
CA ARG A 83 -7.80 -36.43 7.91
C ARG A 83 -7.23 -35.09 7.40
N ILE A 84 -8.10 -34.10 7.18
CA ILE A 84 -7.67 -32.73 6.79
C ILE A 84 -6.90 -32.08 7.94
N HIS A 85 -7.41 -32.17 9.19
CA HIS A 85 -6.71 -31.64 10.36
C HIS A 85 -5.35 -32.32 10.57
N ALA A 86 -5.28 -33.65 10.40
CA ALA A 86 -4.03 -34.39 10.50
C ALA A 86 -3.01 -33.94 9.44
N LEU A 87 -3.43 -33.78 8.16
CA LEU A 87 -2.60 -33.29 7.09
C LEU A 87 -2.08 -31.86 7.37
N LEU A 88 -2.94 -30.94 7.77
CA LEU A 88 -2.54 -29.56 8.10
C LEU A 88 -1.48 -29.52 9.19
N ASN A 89 -1.66 -30.30 10.25
CA ASN A 89 -0.68 -30.41 11.33
C ASN A 89 0.64 -31.02 10.85
N GLU A 90 0.60 -32.00 9.95
CA GLU A 90 1.81 -32.61 9.37
C GLU A 90 2.55 -31.60 8.46
N PHE A 91 1.84 -30.82 7.63
CA PHE A 91 2.44 -29.78 6.81
C PHE A 91 3.08 -28.70 7.71
N ALA A 92 2.41 -28.26 8.75
CA ALA A 92 2.94 -27.27 9.70
C ALA A 92 4.19 -27.78 10.43
N ALA A 93 4.17 -29.04 10.91
CA ALA A 93 5.30 -29.68 11.60
C ALA A 93 6.54 -29.82 10.71
N LYS A 94 6.36 -29.90 9.40
CA LYS A 94 7.42 -29.96 8.38
C LYS A 94 7.76 -28.60 7.77
N GLU A 95 7.23 -27.52 8.32
CA GLU A 95 7.41 -26.13 7.81
C GLU A 95 7.06 -25.97 6.31
N LYS A 96 6.12 -26.79 5.81
CA LYS A 96 5.62 -26.70 4.46
C LYS A 96 4.56 -25.62 4.32
N LEU A 97 4.36 -25.13 3.09
CA LEU A 97 3.38 -24.08 2.83
C LEU A 97 1.94 -24.56 3.03
N ILE A 98 1.12 -23.69 3.60
CA ILE A 98 -0.31 -23.92 3.82
C ILE A 98 -1.07 -22.72 3.28
N GLY A 99 -1.99 -22.97 2.35
CA GLY A 99 -2.87 -21.96 1.76
C GLY A 99 -4.33 -22.17 2.15
N ALA A 100 -5.05 -21.08 2.40
CA ALA A 100 -6.51 -21.12 2.54
C ALA A 100 -7.15 -19.85 1.96
N ILE A 101 -8.29 -20.00 1.31
CA ILE A 101 -9.02 -18.87 0.74
C ILE A 101 -10.45 -18.81 1.26
N CYS A 102 -10.98 -17.59 1.43
CA CYS A 102 -12.37 -17.34 1.78
C CYS A 102 -12.74 -17.91 3.17
N ALA A 103 -13.79 -18.71 3.24
CA ALA A 103 -14.23 -19.40 4.46
C ALA A 103 -13.23 -20.46 4.96
N ALA A 104 -12.39 -21.04 4.08
CA ALA A 104 -11.49 -22.14 4.45
C ALA A 104 -10.43 -21.73 5.47
N THR A 105 -10.17 -20.43 5.66
CA THR A 105 -9.27 -19.95 6.72
C THR A 105 -9.72 -20.38 8.14
N ILE A 106 -11.04 -20.60 8.35
CA ILE A 106 -11.53 -21.12 9.66
C ILE A 106 -11.08 -22.56 9.93
N VAL A 107 -10.77 -23.35 8.91
CA VAL A 107 -10.23 -24.71 9.09
C VAL A 107 -8.84 -24.64 9.72
N LEU A 108 -8.01 -23.66 9.29
CA LEU A 108 -6.72 -23.40 9.89
C LEU A 108 -6.85 -22.89 11.34
N ALA A 109 -7.87 -22.07 11.60
CA ALA A 109 -8.18 -21.62 12.97
C ALA A 109 -8.52 -22.81 13.89
N ALA A 110 -9.34 -23.74 13.41
CA ALA A 110 -9.75 -24.92 14.16
C ALA A 110 -8.58 -25.87 14.52
N THR A 111 -7.50 -25.88 13.72
CA THR A 111 -6.27 -26.63 14.04
C THR A 111 -5.32 -25.88 14.97
N GLY A 112 -5.61 -24.62 15.31
CA GLY A 112 -4.77 -23.78 16.16
C GLY A 112 -3.54 -23.17 15.45
N LEU A 113 -3.42 -23.33 14.13
CA LEU A 113 -2.29 -22.85 13.32
C LEU A 113 -2.24 -21.33 13.17
N LEU A 114 -3.34 -20.64 13.44
CA LEU A 114 -3.42 -19.18 13.25
C LEU A 114 -3.00 -18.38 14.49
N ARG A 115 -2.61 -18.99 15.60
CA ARG A 115 -2.31 -18.25 16.83
C ARG A 115 -1.13 -17.28 16.63
N GLY A 116 -1.43 -15.98 16.68
CA GLY A 116 -0.45 -14.90 16.48
C GLY A 116 -0.03 -14.67 15.02
N THR A 117 -0.65 -15.36 14.06
CA THR A 117 -0.38 -15.27 12.64
C THR A 117 -1.28 -14.22 11.98
N LYS A 118 -0.72 -13.38 11.14
CA LYS A 118 -1.47 -12.45 10.30
C LYS A 118 -2.18 -13.20 9.18
N VAL A 119 -3.48 -12.96 9.03
CA VAL A 119 -4.31 -13.69 8.07
C VAL A 119 -5.45 -12.82 7.54
N THR A 120 -5.97 -13.21 6.38
CA THR A 120 -7.23 -12.69 5.87
C THR A 120 -8.23 -13.82 5.60
N CYS A 121 -9.50 -13.50 5.49
CA CYS A 121 -10.57 -14.45 5.17
C CYS A 121 -11.75 -13.70 4.54
N TYR A 122 -12.77 -14.42 4.12
CA TYR A 122 -14.02 -13.77 3.72
C TYR A 122 -14.60 -12.99 4.93
N PRO A 123 -15.03 -11.72 4.77
CA PRO A 123 -15.32 -10.81 5.89
C PRO A 123 -16.28 -11.35 6.95
N SER A 124 -17.28 -12.15 6.57
CA SER A 124 -18.25 -12.74 7.52
C SER A 124 -17.68 -13.83 8.44
N TYR A 125 -16.44 -14.29 8.20
CA TYR A 125 -15.76 -15.30 9.02
C TYR A 125 -14.67 -14.71 9.93
N ARG A 126 -14.48 -13.39 9.91
CA ARG A 126 -13.45 -12.69 10.70
C ARG A 126 -13.48 -13.08 12.19
N ASP A 127 -14.66 -13.13 12.77
CA ASP A 127 -14.80 -13.41 14.21
C ASP A 127 -14.53 -14.89 14.58
N GLN A 128 -14.30 -15.75 13.58
CA GLN A 128 -14.04 -17.18 13.76
C GLN A 128 -12.55 -17.54 13.65
N LEU A 129 -11.66 -16.56 13.50
CA LEU A 129 -10.23 -16.79 13.27
C LEU A 129 -9.41 -17.24 14.51
N GLN A 130 -10.00 -17.35 15.66
CA GLN A 130 -9.46 -17.95 16.91
C GLN A 130 -7.95 -17.75 17.14
N GLY A 131 -7.54 -16.50 17.40
CA GLY A 131 -6.14 -16.14 17.67
C GLY A 131 -5.34 -15.68 16.47
N GLY A 132 -5.91 -15.70 15.26
CA GLY A 132 -5.36 -15.06 14.07
C GLY A 132 -5.51 -13.54 14.14
N ILE A 133 -4.55 -12.82 13.59
CA ILE A 133 -4.57 -11.36 13.45
C ILE A 133 -5.14 -11.04 12.07
N TYR A 134 -6.38 -10.54 12.01
CA TYR A 134 -7.04 -10.22 10.76
C TYR A 134 -6.43 -8.98 10.10
N GLU A 135 -6.09 -9.08 8.82
CA GLU A 135 -5.72 -7.98 7.95
C GLU A 135 -6.72 -7.88 6.78
N ASP A 136 -7.25 -6.68 6.55
CA ASP A 136 -8.19 -6.41 5.45
C ASP A 136 -7.44 -6.14 4.14
N THR A 137 -6.81 -7.20 3.63
CA THR A 137 -6.05 -7.18 2.37
C THR A 137 -6.41 -8.39 1.51
N PRO A 138 -6.35 -8.30 0.18
CA PRO A 138 -6.72 -9.40 -0.72
C PRO A 138 -5.99 -10.71 -0.46
N VAL A 139 -4.70 -10.65 -0.13
CA VAL A 139 -3.85 -11.81 0.20
C VAL A 139 -2.91 -11.43 1.33
N VAL A 140 -2.77 -12.30 2.33
CA VAL A 140 -1.82 -12.16 3.44
C VAL A 140 -0.87 -13.34 3.43
N CYS A 141 0.43 -13.07 3.55
CA CYS A 141 1.49 -14.06 3.71
C CYS A 141 2.17 -13.83 5.05
N ASP A 142 2.14 -14.83 5.93
CA ASP A 142 2.88 -14.80 7.19
C ASP A 142 3.56 -16.15 7.42
N GLY A 143 4.90 -16.15 7.37
CA GLY A 143 5.70 -17.36 7.42
C GLY A 143 5.34 -18.36 6.30
N THR A 144 4.85 -19.54 6.70
CA THR A 144 4.41 -20.60 5.79
C THR A 144 2.92 -20.54 5.46
N ILE A 145 2.16 -19.63 6.06
CA ILE A 145 0.71 -19.52 5.88
C ILE A 145 0.41 -18.41 4.86
N ILE A 146 -0.42 -18.73 3.87
CA ILE A 146 -0.88 -17.80 2.84
C ILE A 146 -2.41 -17.84 2.83
N THR A 147 -3.06 -16.71 3.06
CA THR A 147 -4.52 -16.63 3.09
C THR A 147 -5.06 -15.59 2.12
N SER A 148 -6.31 -15.75 1.67
CA SER A 148 -6.96 -14.84 0.74
C SER A 148 -8.44 -14.65 1.05
N GLN A 149 -9.01 -13.50 0.64
CA GLN A 149 -10.36 -13.09 1.06
C GLN A 149 -11.49 -13.89 0.41
N GLY A 150 -11.39 -14.26 -0.87
CA GLY A 150 -12.50 -14.96 -1.53
C GLY A 150 -12.42 -15.02 -3.05
N PRO A 151 -13.53 -15.32 -3.75
CA PRO A 151 -13.51 -15.59 -5.18
C PRO A 151 -12.88 -14.49 -6.02
N GLY A 152 -13.14 -13.22 -5.68
CA GLY A 152 -12.58 -12.06 -6.39
C GLY A 152 -11.06 -11.90 -6.24
N THR A 153 -10.44 -12.55 -5.26
CA THR A 153 -8.99 -12.49 -5.00
C THR A 153 -8.25 -13.78 -5.36
N ALA A 154 -8.95 -14.76 -5.97
CA ALA A 154 -8.39 -16.07 -6.30
C ALA A 154 -7.21 -15.99 -7.29
N ILE A 155 -7.25 -15.05 -8.23
CA ILE A 155 -6.16 -14.82 -9.18
C ILE A 155 -4.91 -14.34 -8.43
N ASN A 156 -5.06 -13.31 -7.59
CA ASN A 156 -3.94 -12.77 -6.79
C ASN A 156 -3.35 -13.84 -5.87
N PHE A 157 -4.21 -14.66 -5.24
CA PHE A 157 -3.80 -15.77 -4.38
C PHE A 157 -2.97 -16.80 -5.17
N GLY A 158 -3.43 -17.22 -6.34
CA GLY A 158 -2.71 -18.15 -7.21
C GLY A 158 -1.35 -17.60 -7.66
N LEU A 159 -1.28 -16.33 -8.05
CA LEU A 159 -0.02 -15.66 -8.46
C LEU A 159 0.97 -15.51 -7.30
N VAL A 160 0.51 -15.20 -6.10
CA VAL A 160 1.36 -15.16 -4.90
C VAL A 160 1.94 -16.54 -4.60
N ILE A 161 1.14 -17.60 -4.70
CA ILE A 161 1.62 -18.99 -4.52
C ILE A 161 2.61 -19.37 -5.62
N ALA A 162 2.32 -19.03 -6.88
CA ALA A 162 3.26 -19.25 -7.99
C ALA A 162 4.60 -18.52 -7.77
N THR A 163 4.55 -17.30 -7.25
CA THR A 163 5.76 -16.54 -6.87
C THR A 163 6.58 -17.27 -5.79
N ARG A 164 5.93 -17.85 -4.80
CA ARG A 164 6.59 -18.58 -3.70
C ARG A 164 7.20 -19.91 -4.15
N LEU A 165 6.58 -20.63 -5.10
CA LEU A 165 6.99 -21.96 -5.51
C LEU A 165 7.84 -21.99 -6.79
N ALA A 166 7.62 -21.07 -7.74
CA ALA A 166 8.29 -21.02 -9.04
C ALA A 166 9.06 -19.72 -9.31
N GLY A 167 8.98 -18.73 -8.39
CA GLY A 167 9.67 -17.45 -8.49
C GLY A 167 8.84 -16.36 -9.18
N ARG A 168 9.21 -15.11 -8.88
CA ARG A 168 8.47 -13.93 -9.34
C ARG A 168 8.40 -13.80 -10.86
N HIS A 169 9.49 -14.06 -11.55
CA HIS A 169 9.53 -13.97 -13.02
C HIS A 169 8.46 -14.85 -13.67
N THR A 170 8.34 -16.11 -13.25
CA THR A 170 7.31 -17.04 -13.74
C THR A 170 5.89 -16.53 -13.46
N ALA A 171 5.65 -16.02 -12.25
CA ALA A 171 4.34 -15.47 -11.89
C ALA A 171 3.99 -14.23 -12.74
N ASP A 172 4.95 -13.34 -13.00
CA ASP A 172 4.77 -12.14 -13.84
C ASP A 172 4.46 -12.52 -15.30
N GLU A 173 5.13 -13.55 -15.85
CA GLU A 173 4.84 -14.05 -17.21
C GLU A 173 3.43 -14.65 -17.30
N ILE A 174 3.01 -15.41 -16.30
CA ILE A 174 1.66 -15.97 -16.24
C ILE A 174 0.62 -14.87 -16.12
N SER A 175 0.83 -13.89 -15.25
CA SER A 175 -0.04 -12.74 -15.10
C SER A 175 -0.26 -12.01 -16.43
N LYS A 176 0.81 -11.75 -17.18
CA LYS A 176 0.75 -11.17 -18.53
C LYS A 176 0.01 -12.06 -19.52
N ALA A 177 0.33 -13.36 -19.57
CA ALA A 177 -0.30 -14.31 -20.49
C ALA A 177 -1.80 -14.50 -20.22
N MET A 178 -2.22 -14.39 -18.96
CA MET A 178 -3.61 -14.46 -18.54
C MET A 178 -4.35 -13.13 -18.68
N LEU A 179 -3.66 -12.06 -19.11
CA LEU A 179 -4.21 -10.69 -19.17
C LEU A 179 -4.78 -10.28 -17.80
N VAL A 180 -4.09 -10.70 -16.75
CA VAL A 180 -4.43 -10.23 -15.40
C VAL A 180 -4.02 -8.77 -15.34
N HIS A 181 -5.00 -7.92 -15.52
CA HIS A 181 -4.88 -6.54 -15.11
C HIS A 181 -5.10 -6.53 -13.59
N ASP A 182 -4.26 -5.82 -12.86
CA ASP A 182 -4.54 -5.58 -11.45
C ASP A 182 -6.01 -5.21 -11.35
N ALA A 183 -6.79 -5.93 -10.51
CA ALA A 183 -8.25 -5.96 -10.55
C ALA A 183 -8.95 -4.68 -10.02
N GLN A 184 -8.30 -3.59 -10.18
CA GLN A 184 -8.90 -2.30 -10.47
C GLN A 184 -8.79 -2.14 -11.99
N PRO A 185 -9.88 -1.86 -12.71
CA PRO A 185 -9.71 -1.37 -14.07
C PRO A 185 -8.67 -0.25 -13.94
N ASP A 186 -7.54 -0.38 -14.68
CA ASP A 186 -6.55 0.69 -14.82
C ASP A 186 -7.26 1.90 -15.46
N ILE A 187 -8.15 2.51 -14.70
CA ILE A 187 -8.50 3.91 -14.86
C ILE A 187 -7.29 4.76 -14.42
N TRP A 188 -6.37 4.15 -13.68
CA TRP A 188 -5.08 4.71 -13.30
C TRP A 188 -3.96 4.15 -14.18
N ASP A 189 -3.82 4.64 -15.41
CA ASP A 189 -2.51 4.72 -16.03
C ASP A 189 -1.68 5.63 -15.09
N PRO A 190 -0.61 5.12 -14.44
CA PRO A 190 0.25 5.96 -13.59
C PRO A 190 0.71 7.22 -14.35
N ARG A 191 0.88 7.13 -15.67
CA ARG A 191 1.20 8.25 -16.55
C ARG A 191 0.04 9.23 -16.69
N LEU A 192 -1.20 8.74 -16.80
CA LEU A 192 -2.39 9.59 -16.83
C LEU A 192 -2.60 10.28 -15.48
N PHE A 193 -2.45 9.56 -14.37
CA PHE A 193 -2.53 10.12 -13.02
C PHE A 193 -1.48 11.22 -12.82
N ASN A 194 -0.23 10.92 -13.13
CA ASN A 194 0.85 11.91 -13.05
C ASN A 194 0.58 13.12 -13.97
N SER A 195 0.07 12.89 -15.19
CA SER A 195 -0.32 13.96 -16.10
C SER A 195 -1.44 14.83 -15.54
N ILE A 196 -2.44 14.24 -14.88
CA ILE A 196 -3.52 14.99 -14.21
C ILE A 196 -2.96 15.82 -13.04
N ILE A 197 -2.12 15.24 -12.19
CA ILE A 197 -1.44 15.96 -11.10
C ILE A 197 -0.63 17.12 -11.67
N GLN A 198 0.18 16.89 -12.71
CA GLN A 198 0.97 17.94 -13.36
C GLN A 198 0.09 19.02 -13.98
N ALA A 199 -1.05 18.67 -14.60
CA ALA A 199 -2.00 19.64 -15.14
C ALA A 199 -2.66 20.50 -14.06
N LEU A 200 -3.05 19.88 -12.93
CA LEU A 200 -3.60 20.59 -11.77
C LEU A 200 -2.57 21.56 -11.18
N LEU A 201 -1.33 21.12 -10.99
CA LEU A 201 -0.26 21.97 -10.48
C LEU A 201 0.06 23.10 -11.47
N GLY A 202 0.11 22.82 -12.78
CA GLY A 202 0.28 23.85 -13.79
C GLY A 202 -0.84 24.90 -13.77
N ALA A 203 -2.09 24.49 -13.54
CA ALA A 203 -3.21 25.42 -13.37
C ALA A 203 -3.08 26.25 -12.08
N LEU A 204 -2.57 25.66 -10.98
CA LEU A 204 -2.27 26.39 -9.75
C LEU A 204 -1.14 27.42 -9.97
N GLU A 205 -0.07 27.05 -10.67
CA GLU A 205 1.05 27.93 -11.00
C GLU A 205 0.62 29.13 -11.88
N LEU A 206 -0.37 28.95 -12.74
CA LEU A 206 -0.95 30.06 -13.51
C LEU A 206 -1.72 31.05 -12.62
N LYS A 207 -2.26 30.57 -11.51
CA LYS A 207 -3.01 31.37 -10.54
C LYS A 207 -2.09 32.03 -9.50
N ASP A 208 -1.08 31.30 -9.03
CA ASP A 208 -0.07 31.75 -8.08
C ASP A 208 1.29 31.87 -8.77
N SER A 209 1.60 33.06 -9.28
CA SER A 209 2.84 33.31 -10.01
C SER A 209 4.13 33.06 -9.21
N TYR A 210 4.03 32.89 -7.89
CA TYR A 210 5.16 32.65 -6.98
C TYR A 210 5.46 31.16 -6.78
N THR A 211 4.55 30.26 -7.16
CA THR A 211 4.70 28.82 -6.94
C THR A 211 5.25 28.06 -8.15
N GLN A 212 5.65 28.77 -9.23
CA GLN A 212 6.13 28.10 -10.44
C GLN A 212 7.31 27.16 -10.15
N GLY A 213 7.07 25.85 -10.35
CA GLY A 213 8.02 24.78 -10.08
C GLY A 213 8.34 24.54 -8.60
N GLN A 214 7.72 25.28 -7.65
CA GLN A 214 7.97 25.13 -6.21
C GLN A 214 7.61 23.72 -5.75
N SER A 215 6.39 23.26 -6.03
CA SER A 215 5.93 21.94 -5.57
C SER A 215 6.85 20.81 -6.02
N ARG A 216 7.40 20.89 -7.24
CA ARG A 216 8.37 19.92 -7.75
C ARG A 216 9.69 19.97 -6.99
N ARG A 217 10.28 21.16 -6.79
CA ARG A 217 11.54 21.29 -6.02
C ARG A 217 11.37 20.81 -4.57
N VAL A 218 10.26 21.18 -3.93
CA VAL A 218 9.91 20.71 -2.58
C VAL A 218 9.82 19.18 -2.54
N ALA A 219 9.15 18.55 -3.51
CA ALA A 219 9.06 17.10 -3.60
C ALA A 219 10.43 16.44 -3.80
N GLU A 220 11.31 17.00 -4.61
CA GLU A 220 12.68 16.51 -4.81
C GLU A 220 13.51 16.55 -3.52
N TYR A 221 13.43 17.64 -2.74
CA TYR A 221 14.06 17.73 -1.42
C TYR A 221 13.48 16.67 -0.47
N CYS A 222 12.16 16.51 -0.44
CA CYS A 222 11.50 15.52 0.39
C CYS A 222 11.96 14.10 0.07
N LEU A 223 12.07 13.74 -1.22
CA LEU A 223 12.53 12.42 -1.65
C LEU A 223 13.98 12.14 -1.24
N SER A 224 14.84 13.14 -1.27
CA SER A 224 16.23 13.01 -0.79
C SER A 224 16.27 12.69 0.70
N VAL A 225 15.46 13.39 1.50
CA VAL A 225 15.32 13.13 2.94
C VAL A 225 14.71 11.75 3.18
N GLY A 226 13.64 11.40 2.48
CA GLY A 226 12.98 10.10 2.60
C GLY A 226 13.92 8.93 2.28
N SER A 227 14.76 9.08 1.25
CA SER A 227 15.80 8.09 0.90
C SER A 227 16.83 7.92 2.02
N LYS A 228 17.29 9.01 2.61
CA LYS A 228 18.25 9.00 3.72
C LYS A 228 17.64 8.37 4.99
N LEU A 229 16.34 8.54 5.18
CA LEU A 229 15.58 7.91 6.27
C LEU A 229 15.20 6.45 5.98
N ASN A 230 15.56 5.90 4.82
CA ASN A 230 15.21 4.56 4.37
C ASN A 230 13.67 4.30 4.36
N LEU A 231 12.88 5.27 3.95
CA LEU A 231 11.44 5.09 3.80
C LEU A 231 11.14 4.02 2.75
N SER A 232 10.10 3.23 2.98
CA SER A 232 9.62 2.23 2.03
C SER A 232 9.11 2.89 0.73
N THR A 233 8.98 2.10 -0.34
CA THR A 233 8.46 2.60 -1.64
C THR A 233 7.09 3.26 -1.50
N ILE A 234 6.21 2.72 -0.63
CA ILE A 234 4.89 3.27 -0.38
C ILE A 234 5.00 4.63 0.33
N GLU A 235 5.80 4.71 1.40
CA GLU A 235 6.02 5.97 2.13
C GLU A 235 6.70 7.03 1.25
N MET A 236 7.62 6.64 0.36
CA MET A 236 8.25 7.54 -0.60
C MET A 236 7.24 8.11 -1.60
N ARG A 237 6.33 7.27 -2.11
CA ARG A 237 5.23 7.71 -2.99
C ARG A 237 4.31 8.70 -2.26
N ASP A 238 3.91 8.38 -1.04
CA ASP A 238 3.01 9.19 -0.24
C ASP A 238 3.65 10.54 0.14
N LEU A 239 4.94 10.52 0.46
CA LEU A 239 5.72 11.75 0.71
C LEU A 239 5.81 12.63 -0.55
N TYR A 240 6.09 12.03 -1.71
CA TYR A 240 6.12 12.75 -2.98
C TYR A 240 4.78 13.41 -3.31
N LEU A 241 3.69 12.64 -3.26
CA LEU A 241 2.35 13.15 -3.55
C LEU A 241 1.91 14.21 -2.56
N GLY A 242 2.20 14.02 -1.27
CA GLY A 242 1.94 15.02 -0.23
C GLY A 242 2.72 16.31 -0.47
N ALA A 243 3.98 16.21 -0.86
CA ALA A 243 4.82 17.37 -1.21
C ALA A 243 4.36 18.08 -2.49
N MET A 244 3.98 17.32 -3.53
CA MET A 244 3.44 17.90 -4.77
C MET A 244 2.13 18.65 -4.54
N LEU A 245 1.27 18.16 -3.65
CA LEU A 245 -0.09 18.66 -3.44
C LEU A 245 -0.25 19.51 -2.17
N HIS A 246 0.83 19.78 -1.39
CA HIS A 246 0.71 20.47 -0.10
C HIS A 246 -0.05 21.79 -0.19
N ASP A 247 0.11 22.51 -1.27
CA ASP A 247 -0.46 23.82 -1.55
C ASP A 247 -1.72 23.83 -2.43
N ILE A 248 -2.25 22.65 -2.82
CA ILE A 248 -3.39 22.55 -3.76
C ILE A 248 -4.62 23.34 -3.30
N GLY A 249 -4.80 23.52 -2.01
CA GLY A 249 -5.90 24.31 -1.43
C GLY A 249 -5.86 25.78 -1.74
N LYS A 250 -4.74 26.33 -2.25
CA LYS A 250 -4.62 27.71 -2.71
C LYS A 250 -5.54 28.01 -3.91
N PHE A 251 -6.03 26.98 -4.62
CA PHE A 251 -7.09 27.20 -5.62
C PHE A 251 -8.30 27.97 -5.10
N ASN A 252 -8.61 27.83 -3.83
CA ASN A 252 -9.74 28.50 -3.19
C ASN A 252 -9.37 29.87 -2.57
N THR A 253 -8.13 30.32 -2.70
CA THR A 253 -7.70 31.65 -2.24
C THR A 253 -7.99 32.67 -3.32
N ALA A 254 -8.53 33.83 -2.97
CA ALA A 254 -8.83 34.90 -3.90
C ALA A 254 -7.52 35.47 -4.52
N ASP A 255 -7.53 35.79 -5.81
CA ASP A 255 -6.33 36.18 -6.55
C ASP A 255 -5.69 37.47 -6.04
N ASP A 256 -6.50 38.40 -5.56
CA ASP A 256 -6.07 39.67 -4.94
C ASP A 256 -5.36 39.46 -3.61
N VAL A 257 -5.68 38.38 -2.88
CA VAL A 257 -4.98 37.99 -1.64
C VAL A 257 -3.70 37.22 -1.97
N LEU A 258 -3.80 36.27 -2.92
CA LEU A 258 -2.71 35.37 -3.29
C LEU A 258 -1.52 36.12 -3.90
N ASN A 259 -1.81 37.08 -4.80
CA ASN A 259 -0.81 37.84 -5.55
C ASN A 259 -0.57 39.26 -4.96
N LYS A 260 -0.96 39.50 -3.70
CA LYS A 260 -0.79 40.79 -3.07
C LYS A 260 0.70 41.13 -2.91
N PRO A 261 1.17 42.29 -3.41
CA PRO A 261 2.58 42.65 -3.29
C PRO A 261 2.97 43.12 -1.87
N ASP A 262 1.98 43.46 -1.05
CA ASP A 262 2.17 43.96 0.32
C ASP A 262 1.94 42.85 1.37
N ARG A 263 2.27 43.17 2.64
CA ARG A 263 1.97 42.25 3.73
C ARG A 263 0.47 42.03 3.90
N LEU A 264 0.12 40.75 4.10
CA LEU A 264 -1.26 40.36 4.38
C LEU A 264 -1.72 40.97 5.72
N ASN A 265 -2.96 41.41 5.77
CA ASN A 265 -3.61 41.72 7.05
C ASN A 265 -4.10 40.44 7.76
N LEU A 266 -4.51 40.54 9.04
CA LEU A 266 -4.94 39.39 9.82
C LEU A 266 -6.07 38.55 9.17
N ARG A 267 -7.01 39.19 8.49
CA ARG A 267 -8.10 38.49 7.80
C ARG A 267 -7.58 37.75 6.56
N GLU A 268 -6.75 38.39 5.76
CA GLU A 268 -6.12 37.79 4.58
C GLU A 268 -5.21 36.64 4.97
N GLU A 269 -4.43 36.77 6.05
CA GLU A 269 -3.59 35.72 6.60
C GLU A 269 -4.43 34.52 7.06
N THR A 270 -5.56 34.76 7.73
CA THR A 270 -6.48 33.68 8.10
C THR A 270 -7.03 32.95 6.90
N LEU A 271 -7.45 33.65 5.85
CA LEU A 271 -7.95 33.08 4.60
C LEU A 271 -6.87 32.28 3.88
N THR A 272 -5.63 32.76 3.90
CA THR A 272 -4.49 32.04 3.30
C THR A 272 -4.21 30.75 4.06
N ARG A 273 -4.28 30.75 5.40
CA ARG A 273 -4.07 29.53 6.23
C ARG A 273 -5.12 28.45 5.99
N GLU A 274 -6.30 28.80 5.48
CA GLU A 274 -7.34 27.82 5.14
C GLU A 274 -6.93 26.86 4.00
N HIS A 275 -5.87 27.15 3.23
CA HIS A 275 -5.44 26.27 2.14
C HIS A 275 -5.11 24.86 2.62
N THR A 276 -4.59 24.70 3.85
CA THR A 276 -4.29 23.38 4.40
C THR A 276 -5.55 22.53 4.55
N LEU A 277 -6.62 23.10 5.11
CA LEU A 277 -7.90 22.43 5.26
C LEU A 277 -8.59 22.20 3.89
N LYS A 278 -8.60 23.20 3.03
CA LYS A 278 -9.22 23.13 1.70
C LYS A 278 -8.50 22.11 0.80
N GLY A 279 -7.16 22.05 0.86
CA GLY A 279 -6.36 21.05 0.18
C GLY A 279 -6.65 19.64 0.67
N THR A 280 -6.78 19.46 1.98
CA THR A 280 -7.19 18.20 2.59
C THR A 280 -8.56 17.74 2.06
N LEU A 281 -9.56 18.62 2.05
CA LEU A 281 -10.89 18.31 1.53
C LEU A 281 -10.86 17.95 0.03
N PHE A 282 -9.95 18.55 -0.72
CA PHE A 282 -9.77 18.23 -2.15
C PHE A 282 -9.29 16.80 -2.35
N VAL A 283 -8.29 16.34 -1.59
CA VAL A 283 -7.69 15.01 -1.78
C VAL A 283 -8.49 13.87 -1.14
N VAL A 284 -9.20 14.10 -0.04
CA VAL A 284 -10.03 13.09 0.63
C VAL A 284 -11.17 12.59 -0.26
N GLY A 285 -11.65 13.40 -1.21
CA GLY A 285 -12.65 13.01 -2.20
C GLY A 285 -12.14 12.09 -3.31
N ILE A 286 -10.80 11.83 -3.36
CA ILE A 286 -10.16 11.01 -4.38
C ILE A 286 -9.66 9.74 -3.70
N ASN A 287 -10.19 8.57 -4.11
CA ASN A 287 -9.95 7.28 -3.43
C ASN A 287 -8.48 6.98 -3.12
N ASP A 288 -7.56 7.31 -4.05
CA ASP A 288 -6.13 6.97 -3.91
C ASP A 288 -5.27 8.11 -3.37
N LEU A 289 -5.85 9.23 -2.92
CA LEU A 289 -5.14 10.38 -2.35
C LEU A 289 -5.47 10.67 -0.89
N GLY A 290 -6.47 10.02 -0.30
CA GLY A 290 -6.87 10.26 1.09
C GLY A 290 -5.73 10.07 2.11
N HIS A 291 -4.78 9.18 1.82
CA HIS A 291 -3.63 8.89 2.68
C HIS A 291 -2.59 10.02 2.75
N VAL A 292 -2.54 10.94 1.77
CA VAL A 292 -1.65 12.12 1.83
C VAL A 292 -2.27 13.33 2.54
N ALA A 293 -3.56 13.27 2.86
CA ALA A 293 -4.29 14.32 3.55
C ALA A 293 -3.63 14.82 4.85
N PRO A 294 -3.07 13.95 5.72
CA PRO A 294 -2.36 14.40 6.93
C PRO A 294 -1.12 15.27 6.61
N THR A 295 -0.41 14.98 5.53
CA THR A 295 0.73 15.78 5.09
C THR A 295 0.27 17.17 4.68
N ILE A 296 -0.77 17.27 3.86
CA ILE A 296 -1.34 18.53 3.36
C ILE A 296 -1.91 19.36 4.51
N LEU A 297 -2.60 18.71 5.46
CA LEU A 297 -3.22 19.41 6.59
C LEU A 297 -2.19 20.03 7.53
N HIS A 298 -1.08 19.31 7.79
CA HIS A 298 -0.19 19.60 8.92
C HIS A 298 1.20 20.14 8.52
N HIS A 299 1.47 20.45 7.24
CA HIS A 299 2.80 20.95 6.82
C HIS A 299 3.15 22.34 7.35
N HIS A 300 2.21 23.08 7.94
CA HIS A 300 2.44 24.32 8.65
C HIS A 300 2.37 24.22 10.17
N GLU A 301 2.35 22.99 10.71
CA GLU A 301 2.57 22.80 12.13
C GLU A 301 4.02 23.09 12.51
N HIS A 302 4.23 23.61 13.71
CA HIS A 302 5.56 23.88 14.26
C HIS A 302 5.90 22.85 15.33
N TRP A 303 7.14 22.47 15.39
CA TRP A 303 7.64 21.48 16.36
C TRP A 303 7.27 21.82 17.82
N ASP A 304 7.26 23.11 18.18
CA ASP A 304 6.91 23.59 19.50
C ASP A 304 5.39 23.71 19.77
N GLY A 305 4.54 23.46 18.76
CA GLY A 305 3.08 23.57 18.84
C GLY A 305 2.55 24.97 18.57
N SER A 306 3.36 25.92 18.10
CA SER A 306 2.93 27.28 17.74
C SER A 306 2.36 27.39 16.32
N GLY A 307 2.37 26.28 15.55
CA GLY A 307 1.89 26.20 14.17
C GLY A 307 0.37 26.13 14.02
N TYR A 308 -0.11 25.75 12.86
CA TYR A 308 -1.52 25.60 12.52
C TYR A 308 -1.73 24.41 11.56
N PRO A 309 -2.96 23.84 11.43
CA PRO A 309 -4.24 24.29 12.03
C PRO A 309 -4.51 23.68 13.41
N ALA A 310 -3.92 22.53 13.77
CA ALA A 310 -4.27 21.74 14.94
C ALA A 310 -3.36 22.01 16.17
N ARG A 311 -2.28 22.76 15.98
CA ARG A 311 -1.25 23.05 17.01
C ARG A 311 -0.63 21.78 17.59
N LEU A 312 -0.36 20.80 16.72
CA LEU A 312 0.34 19.59 17.09
C LEU A 312 1.77 19.91 17.51
N LYS A 313 2.34 19.08 18.40
CA LYS A 313 3.66 19.30 18.95
C LYS A 313 4.55 18.06 18.80
N GLY A 314 5.80 18.26 18.39
CA GLY A 314 6.79 17.20 18.29
C GLY A 314 6.34 16.10 17.33
N GLU A 315 6.44 14.85 17.77
CA GLU A 315 6.10 13.67 16.98
C GLU A 315 4.59 13.46 16.74
N GLN A 316 3.73 14.27 17.36
CA GLN A 316 2.31 14.30 16.99
C GLN A 316 2.09 14.81 15.57
N ILE A 317 3.04 15.59 15.04
CA ILE A 317 3.03 16.05 13.65
C ILE A 317 3.44 14.85 12.75
N PRO A 318 2.65 14.48 11.75
CA PRO A 318 3.00 13.40 10.82
C PRO A 318 4.40 13.58 10.22
N LEU A 319 5.17 12.51 10.10
CA LEU A 319 6.56 12.56 9.62
C LEU A 319 6.68 13.28 8.27
N HIS A 320 5.81 12.92 7.30
CA HIS A 320 5.84 13.54 5.98
C HIS A 320 5.56 15.06 6.06
N ALA A 321 4.66 15.50 6.93
CA ALA A 321 4.40 16.93 7.14
C ALA A 321 5.61 17.66 7.70
N ARG A 322 6.35 17.05 8.65
CA ARG A 322 7.60 17.61 9.19
C ARG A 322 8.69 17.75 8.12
N ILE A 323 8.79 16.77 7.21
CA ILE A 323 9.73 16.81 6.08
C ILE A 323 9.34 17.93 5.10
N VAL A 324 8.06 17.98 4.69
CA VAL A 324 7.55 19.00 3.76
C VAL A 324 7.72 20.40 4.31
N ALA A 325 7.45 20.63 5.61
CA ALA A 325 7.61 21.93 6.26
C ALA A 325 9.03 22.50 6.13
N ILE A 326 10.06 21.66 6.25
CA ILE A 326 11.46 22.07 6.10
C ILE A 326 11.80 22.35 4.64
N ALA A 327 11.39 21.47 3.73
CA ALA A 327 11.64 21.58 2.31
C ALA A 327 10.97 22.83 1.70
N ASP A 328 9.71 23.07 2.04
CA ASP A 328 8.96 24.26 1.62
C ASP A 328 9.58 25.56 2.16
N ALA A 329 9.92 25.61 3.44
CA ALA A 329 10.59 26.76 4.05
C ALA A 329 11.95 27.04 3.39
N PHE A 330 12.73 25.98 3.08
CA PHE A 330 14.01 26.12 2.40
C PHE A 330 13.83 26.68 0.98
N ASP A 331 12.94 26.08 0.17
CA ASP A 331 12.65 26.55 -1.18
C ASP A 331 12.15 28.01 -1.16
N ALA A 332 11.25 28.32 -0.26
CA ALA A 332 10.75 29.69 -0.07
C ALA A 332 11.84 30.70 0.30
N MET A 333 12.90 30.28 1.01
CA MET A 333 14.03 31.17 1.35
C MET A 333 14.97 31.44 0.20
N ILE A 334 15.28 30.41 -0.64
CA ILE A 334 16.23 30.54 -1.73
C ILE A 334 15.62 31.03 -3.04
N SER A 335 14.28 30.96 -3.18
CA SER A 335 13.57 31.40 -4.40
C SER A 335 13.40 32.92 -4.41
N ASN A 336 13.57 33.53 -5.60
CA ASN A 336 13.26 34.94 -5.82
C ASN A 336 11.73 35.17 -5.72
N ARG A 337 11.34 36.25 -5.04
CA ARG A 337 9.96 36.71 -4.98
C ARG A 337 9.89 38.15 -5.49
N SER A 338 8.74 38.61 -5.97
CA SER A 338 8.60 39.94 -6.55
C SER A 338 9.05 41.10 -5.66
N TYR A 339 9.08 40.88 -4.36
CA TYR A 339 9.44 41.89 -3.35
C TYR A 339 10.75 41.55 -2.60
N ARG A 340 11.44 40.42 -2.95
CA ARG A 340 12.67 39.98 -2.26
C ARG A 340 13.49 39.03 -3.16
N GLU A 341 14.78 39.30 -3.27
CA GLU A 341 15.74 38.30 -3.79
C GLU A 341 15.85 37.09 -2.84
N GLY A 342 16.04 35.92 -3.41
CA GLY A 342 16.30 34.70 -2.65
C GLY A 342 17.58 34.80 -1.83
N LEU A 343 17.60 34.15 -0.70
CA LEU A 343 18.82 34.02 0.11
C LEU A 343 19.80 33.06 -0.56
N ASP A 344 21.07 33.25 -0.33
CA ASP A 344 22.05 32.23 -0.66
C ASP A 344 21.83 30.97 0.20
N LYS A 345 22.28 29.83 -0.33
CA LYS A 345 22.09 28.52 0.29
C LYS A 345 22.56 28.46 1.73
N GLU A 346 23.75 29.00 2.01
CA GLU A 346 24.34 28.97 3.34
C GLU A 346 23.53 29.78 4.36
N THR A 347 23.01 30.93 3.95
CA THR A 347 22.17 31.77 4.80
C THR A 347 20.83 31.07 5.07
N ALA A 348 20.21 30.42 4.08
CA ALA A 348 18.99 29.65 4.25
C ALA A 348 19.20 28.46 5.22
N LEU A 349 20.30 27.75 5.11
CA LEU A 349 20.65 26.67 6.05
C LEU A 349 20.85 27.18 7.49
N ARG A 350 21.49 28.33 7.67
CA ARG A 350 21.64 28.96 9.00
C ARG A 350 20.27 29.30 9.63
N GLU A 351 19.31 29.76 8.83
CA GLU A 351 17.95 30.02 9.32
C GLU A 351 17.23 28.73 9.72
N LEU A 352 17.37 27.63 8.98
CA LEU A 352 16.84 26.33 9.39
C LEU A 352 17.43 25.87 10.73
N ILE A 353 18.75 25.94 10.88
CA ILE A 353 19.44 25.58 12.13
C ILE A 353 18.93 26.42 13.32
N LYS A 354 18.77 27.71 13.13
CA LYS A 354 18.26 28.62 14.17
C LYS A 354 16.83 28.28 14.62
N LYS A 355 16.06 27.66 13.74
CA LYS A 355 14.65 27.28 13.98
C LYS A 355 14.48 25.82 14.43
N LYS A 356 15.57 25.07 14.61
CA LYS A 356 15.52 23.72 15.15
C LYS A 356 14.87 23.69 16.55
N GLY A 357 13.98 22.73 16.76
CA GLY A 357 13.29 22.54 18.04
C GLY A 357 12.18 23.57 18.35
N THR A 358 12.03 24.58 17.48
CA THR A 358 10.93 25.54 17.56
C THR A 358 9.96 25.34 16.37
N GLN A 359 10.32 25.83 15.19
CA GLN A 359 9.52 25.65 13.99
C GLN A 359 9.71 24.25 13.40
N PHE A 360 10.92 23.74 13.36
CA PHE A 360 11.27 22.51 12.64
C PHE A 360 11.73 21.40 13.59
N ASP A 361 11.45 20.15 13.16
CA ASP A 361 11.97 18.96 13.80
C ASP A 361 13.51 18.98 13.75
N PRO A 362 14.18 18.95 14.91
CA PRO A 362 15.63 19.05 14.96
C PRO A 362 16.36 17.90 14.26
N PHE A 363 15.83 16.70 14.31
CA PHE A 363 16.41 15.52 13.64
C PHE A 363 16.27 15.63 12.13
N ILE A 364 15.09 16.00 11.63
CA ILE A 364 14.86 16.12 10.17
C ILE A 364 15.67 17.27 9.58
N VAL A 365 15.90 18.39 10.33
CA VAL A 365 16.79 19.44 9.85
C VAL A 365 18.21 18.95 9.66
N ASP A 366 18.75 18.11 10.57
CA ASP A 366 20.09 17.55 10.42
C ASP A 366 20.20 16.66 9.18
N VAL A 367 19.23 15.76 9.00
CA VAL A 367 19.16 14.90 7.81
C VAL A 367 19.04 15.73 6.51
N PHE A 368 18.23 16.79 6.51
CA PHE A 368 18.07 17.67 5.36
C PHE A 368 19.39 18.37 4.96
N ILE A 369 20.13 18.86 5.94
CA ILE A 369 21.45 19.50 5.75
C ILE A 369 22.45 18.49 5.17
N GLU A 370 22.48 17.27 5.68
CA GLU A 370 23.34 16.21 5.15
C GLU A 370 23.00 15.93 3.67
N CYS A 371 21.71 15.79 3.32
CA CYS A 371 21.29 15.57 1.93
C CYS A 371 21.76 16.66 0.97
N LEU A 372 21.81 17.91 1.43
CA LEU A 372 22.28 19.04 0.61
C LEU A 372 23.81 19.15 0.52
N SER A 373 24.56 18.46 1.39
CA SER A 373 26.02 18.49 1.45
C SER A 373 26.66 17.37 0.63
N ASP A 374 25.99 16.21 0.48
CA ASP A 374 26.57 14.96 -0.04
C ASP A 374 26.73 14.92 -1.57
N SER A 375 26.14 15.86 -2.36
CA SER A 375 26.35 15.95 -3.84
C SER A 375 25.81 17.26 -4.42
N PRO A 376 26.26 17.71 -5.60
CA PRO A 376 25.46 18.61 -6.40
C PRO A 376 24.12 17.90 -6.63
N PHE A 377 23.02 18.59 -6.33
CA PHE A 377 21.68 18.08 -6.39
C PHE A 377 21.36 17.70 -7.84
N GLU A 378 21.74 16.48 -8.26
CA GLU A 378 21.36 15.93 -9.55
C GLU A 378 19.94 15.42 -9.46
N MET A 379 19.07 15.94 -10.33
CA MET A 379 17.71 15.43 -10.50
C MET A 379 17.78 13.94 -10.82
N LYS A 380 17.57 13.09 -9.84
CA LYS A 380 17.36 11.66 -10.07
C LYS A 380 15.99 11.47 -10.71
N ASP A 381 15.95 10.64 -11.74
CA ASP A 381 14.69 10.22 -12.35
C ASP A 381 13.90 9.39 -11.33
N PHE A 382 12.88 10.00 -10.74
CA PHE A 382 12.00 9.37 -9.77
C PHE A 382 10.76 8.72 -10.41
N SER A 383 10.76 8.51 -11.74
CA SER A 383 9.70 7.77 -12.45
C SER A 383 9.51 6.33 -11.94
N TYR A 384 10.41 5.85 -11.09
CA TYR A 384 10.36 4.55 -10.43
C TYR A 384 9.22 4.38 -9.42
N TYR A 385 8.65 5.48 -8.92
CA TYR A 385 7.65 5.43 -7.86
C TYR A 385 6.20 5.52 -8.37
N PHE A 386 6.04 5.54 -9.71
CA PHE A 386 4.76 5.66 -10.40
C PHE A 386 4.49 4.54 -11.38
#